data_e2453de6759cba208c7d06c80d1d68bf
#
_entry.id   e2453de6759cba208c7d06c80d1d68bf
#
_cell.length_a   1.000
_cell.length_b   1.000
_cell.length_c   1.000
_cell.angle_alpha   90.00
_cell.angle_beta   90.00
_cell.angle_gamma   90.00
#
_symmetry.space_group_name_H-M   'P 1'
#
loop_
_entity.id
_entity.type
_entity.pdbx_description
1 polymer ?
#
loop_
_entity_poly.entity_id
_entity_poly.type
_entity_poly.pdbx_seq_one_letter_code
_entity_poly.pdbx_strand_id
1 'polypeptide(L)'
;TLSEQGKTPAQIGDQLGYSSRHVQRMLKLASLAPELIALLAENTLDVEQCQALSLESDPARQVEIYQRVKAQHSYAPAHMLKRAITDTEISVRDARFMFVGREAYEAAGGEVREDLFSAQEGDGTADGVLVGRLVQEKLESAALAVEMQEGWSWSLAREGAVRNYGDDREHYLVLPE
;
A
#
# COMPACT_ATOMS: atom_id res chain seq x y z
N THR A 1 14.16 -10.48 -24.46
CA THR A 1 12.99 -11.24 -23.91
C THR A 1 11.68 -10.79 -24.58
N LEU A 2 10.56 -11.56 -24.39
CA LEU A 2 9.25 -11.18 -24.94
C LEU A 2 8.76 -9.82 -24.40
N SER A 3 9.09 -9.51 -23.16
CA SER A 3 8.79 -8.22 -22.54
C SER A 3 9.57 -7.07 -23.20
N GLU A 4 10.84 -7.27 -23.52
CA GLU A 4 11.66 -6.27 -24.25
C GLU A 4 11.17 -6.04 -25.70
N GLN A 5 10.42 -7.00 -26.25
CA GLN A 5 9.74 -6.86 -27.53
C GLN A 5 8.40 -6.08 -27.45
N GLY A 6 8.08 -5.50 -26.27
CA GLY A 6 6.89 -4.70 -26.05
C GLY A 6 5.59 -5.50 -25.90
N LYS A 7 5.66 -6.83 -25.69
CA LYS A 7 4.45 -7.63 -25.45
C LYS A 7 3.92 -7.39 -24.03
N THR A 8 2.60 -7.28 -23.92
CA THR A 8 1.93 -7.17 -22.63
C THR A 8 1.96 -8.50 -21.85
N PRO A 9 1.86 -8.49 -20.51
CA PRO A 9 1.78 -9.71 -19.72
C PRO A 9 0.66 -10.67 -20.15
N ALA A 10 -0.48 -10.14 -20.62
CA ALA A 10 -1.56 -10.95 -21.17
C ALA A 10 -1.12 -11.68 -22.45
N GLN A 11 -0.54 -10.94 -23.41
CA GLN A 11 -0.05 -11.53 -24.68
C GLN A 11 1.06 -12.57 -24.44
N ILE A 12 1.92 -12.34 -23.46
CA ILE A 12 2.97 -13.31 -23.07
C ILE A 12 2.31 -14.54 -22.44
N GLY A 13 1.34 -14.34 -21.57
CA GLY A 13 0.59 -15.42 -20.93
C GLY A 13 -0.12 -16.30 -21.95
N ASP A 14 -0.86 -15.72 -22.88
CA ASP A 14 -1.57 -16.42 -23.95
C ASP A 14 -0.61 -17.24 -24.81
N GLN A 15 0.57 -16.70 -25.11
CA GLN A 15 1.56 -17.38 -25.93
C GLN A 15 2.23 -18.58 -25.22
N LEU A 16 2.40 -18.48 -23.89
CA LEU A 16 3.12 -19.47 -23.08
C LEU A 16 2.21 -20.40 -22.28
N GLY A 17 0.89 -20.21 -22.32
CA GLY A 17 -0.08 -20.98 -21.55
C GLY A 17 -0.14 -20.61 -20.06
N TYR A 18 0.22 -19.38 -19.70
CA TYR A 18 0.17 -18.87 -18.33
C TYR A 18 -0.86 -17.76 -18.18
N SER A 19 -1.37 -17.55 -16.95
CA SER A 19 -2.19 -16.40 -16.65
C SER A 19 -1.37 -15.09 -16.69
N SER A 20 -2.01 -13.98 -17.05
CA SER A 20 -1.38 -12.65 -17.02
C SER A 20 -0.73 -12.34 -15.67
N ARG A 21 -1.43 -12.69 -14.57
CA ARG A 21 -0.93 -12.50 -13.20
C ARG A 21 0.34 -13.32 -12.92
N HIS A 22 0.43 -14.54 -13.44
CA HIS A 22 1.65 -15.34 -13.32
C HIS A 22 2.82 -14.65 -14.03
N VAL A 23 2.60 -14.18 -15.25
CA VAL A 23 3.63 -13.44 -16.01
C VAL A 23 4.06 -12.16 -15.27
N GLN A 24 3.12 -11.38 -14.73
CA GLN A 24 3.43 -10.20 -13.93
C GLN A 24 4.31 -10.53 -12.72
N ARG A 25 3.99 -11.62 -11.99
CA ARG A 25 4.81 -12.10 -10.86
C ARG A 25 6.23 -12.46 -11.30
N MET A 26 6.39 -13.15 -12.41
CA MET A 26 7.71 -13.51 -12.94
C MET A 26 8.51 -12.29 -13.38
N LEU A 27 7.87 -11.33 -14.05
CA LEU A 27 8.52 -10.07 -14.42
C LEU A 27 8.94 -9.26 -13.18
N LYS A 28 8.10 -9.23 -12.13
CA LYS A 28 8.41 -8.56 -10.88
C LYS A 28 9.62 -9.20 -10.17
N LEU A 29 9.71 -10.52 -10.15
CA LEU A 29 10.90 -11.22 -9.61
C LEU A 29 12.15 -11.00 -10.48
N ALA A 30 11.99 -10.94 -11.80
CA ALA A 30 13.09 -10.68 -12.73
C ALA A 30 13.63 -9.22 -12.63
N SER A 31 12.88 -8.30 -12.04
CA SER A 31 13.30 -6.91 -11.78
C SER A 31 14.07 -6.72 -10.47
N LEU A 32 14.34 -7.79 -9.73
CA LEU A 32 15.20 -7.72 -8.54
C LEU A 32 16.64 -7.34 -8.91
N ALA A 33 17.31 -6.70 -7.96
CA ALA A 33 18.73 -6.38 -8.09
C ALA A 33 19.54 -7.65 -8.41
N PRO A 34 20.52 -7.58 -9.33
CA PRO A 34 21.33 -8.73 -9.71
C PRO A 34 22.01 -9.43 -8.53
N GLU A 35 22.41 -8.66 -7.51
CA GLU A 35 23.00 -9.19 -6.27
C GLU A 35 22.01 -10.06 -5.49
N LEU A 36 20.74 -9.70 -5.45
CA LEU A 36 19.69 -10.47 -4.76
C LEU A 36 19.35 -11.75 -5.56
N ILE A 37 19.37 -11.67 -6.88
CA ILE A 37 19.19 -12.84 -7.74
C ILE A 37 20.36 -13.84 -7.54
N ALA A 38 21.59 -13.34 -7.40
CA ALA A 38 22.76 -14.19 -7.10
C ALA A 38 22.60 -14.89 -5.74
N LEU A 39 22.16 -14.16 -4.69
CA LEU A 39 21.89 -14.73 -3.37
C LEU A 39 20.77 -15.77 -3.37
N LEU A 40 19.75 -15.60 -4.22
CA LEU A 40 18.71 -16.61 -4.45
C LEU A 40 19.29 -17.86 -5.09
N ALA A 41 20.15 -17.71 -6.11
CA ALA A 41 20.82 -18.84 -6.78
C ALA A 41 21.74 -19.63 -5.83
N GLU A 42 22.34 -18.97 -4.85
CA GLU A 42 23.18 -19.56 -3.78
C GLU A 42 22.36 -20.14 -2.61
N ASN A 43 21.02 -20.09 -2.67
CA ASN A 43 20.11 -20.46 -1.58
C ASN A 43 20.35 -19.65 -0.26
N THR A 44 20.96 -18.49 -0.35
CA THR A 44 21.10 -17.56 0.77
C THR A 44 19.83 -16.73 0.99
N LEU A 45 19.09 -16.45 -0.08
CA LEU A 45 17.72 -15.92 -0.06
C LEU A 45 16.74 -17.01 -0.49
N ASP A 46 15.55 -16.98 0.09
CA ASP A 46 14.42 -17.79 -0.36
C ASP A 46 13.46 -16.98 -1.28
N VAL A 47 12.50 -17.69 -1.86
CA VAL A 47 11.52 -17.09 -2.78
C VAL A 47 10.61 -16.08 -2.07
N GLU A 48 10.25 -16.33 -0.81
CA GLU A 48 9.39 -15.43 -0.03
C GLU A 48 10.10 -14.10 0.26
N GLN A 49 11.38 -14.14 0.59
CA GLN A 49 12.21 -12.95 0.76
C GLN A 49 12.32 -12.16 -0.55
N CYS A 50 12.52 -12.85 -1.68
CA CYS A 50 12.55 -12.21 -3.01
C CYS A 50 11.21 -11.57 -3.38
N GLN A 51 10.09 -12.23 -3.07
CA GLN A 51 8.76 -11.67 -3.26
C GLN A 51 8.54 -10.40 -2.42
N ALA A 52 8.96 -10.42 -1.15
CA ALA A 52 8.90 -9.24 -0.30
C ALA A 52 9.75 -8.09 -0.85
N LEU A 53 11.01 -8.35 -1.23
CA LEU A 53 11.91 -7.35 -1.78
C LEU A 53 11.42 -6.78 -3.12
N SER A 54 10.72 -7.56 -3.93
CA SER A 54 10.16 -7.10 -5.20
C SER A 54 9.03 -6.07 -5.05
N LEU A 55 8.52 -5.82 -3.84
CA LEU A 55 7.61 -4.70 -3.57
C LEU A 55 8.31 -3.35 -3.79
N GLU A 56 9.61 -3.26 -3.53
CA GLU A 56 10.41 -2.09 -3.88
C GLU A 56 10.81 -2.14 -5.36
N SER A 57 10.65 -1.03 -6.07
CA SER A 57 10.95 -0.96 -7.50
C SER A 57 12.38 -0.51 -7.80
N ASP A 58 13.04 0.18 -6.85
CA ASP A 58 14.43 0.61 -7.00
C ASP A 58 15.40 -0.50 -6.56
N PRO A 59 16.21 -1.07 -7.49
CA PRO A 59 17.15 -2.15 -7.17
C PRO A 59 18.16 -1.78 -6.08
N ALA A 60 18.62 -0.52 -6.04
CA ALA A 60 19.59 -0.08 -5.02
C ALA A 60 18.94 -0.08 -3.63
N ARG A 61 17.70 0.37 -3.52
CA ARG A 61 16.93 0.33 -2.26
C ARG A 61 16.59 -1.10 -1.84
N GLN A 62 16.32 -2.00 -2.77
CA GLN A 62 16.11 -3.42 -2.45
C GLN A 62 17.31 -4.00 -1.70
N VAL A 63 18.53 -3.75 -2.21
CA VAL A 63 19.78 -4.21 -1.58
C VAL A 63 20.01 -3.56 -0.21
N GLU A 64 19.80 -2.24 -0.12
CA GLU A 64 19.91 -1.49 1.14
C GLU A 64 18.96 -2.05 2.21
N ILE A 65 17.69 -2.25 1.87
CA ILE A 65 16.67 -2.80 2.79
C ILE A 65 17.07 -4.20 3.25
N TYR A 66 17.50 -5.07 2.33
CA TYR A 66 17.97 -6.40 2.67
C TYR A 66 19.14 -6.36 3.66
N GLN A 67 20.17 -5.56 3.37
CA GLN A 67 21.34 -5.43 4.23
C GLN A 67 20.97 -4.88 5.61
N ARG A 68 20.11 -3.86 5.68
CA ARG A 68 19.64 -3.26 6.92
C ARG A 68 18.90 -4.27 7.80
N VAL A 69 17.97 -5.02 7.23
CA VAL A 69 17.20 -6.03 7.98
C VAL A 69 18.11 -7.19 8.38
N LYS A 70 19.03 -7.63 7.51
CA LYS A 70 20.00 -8.68 7.82
C LYS A 70 20.97 -8.29 8.93
N ALA A 71 21.36 -7.02 9.03
CA ALA A 71 22.22 -6.53 10.11
C ALA A 71 21.53 -6.56 11.49
N GLN A 72 20.20 -6.41 11.52
CA GLN A 72 19.41 -6.47 12.76
C GLN A 72 18.97 -7.89 13.13
N HIS A 73 18.87 -8.78 12.14
CA HIS A 73 18.42 -10.15 12.31
C HIS A 73 19.39 -11.09 11.56
N SER A 74 19.89 -12.13 12.19
CA SER A 74 20.79 -13.11 11.56
C SER A 74 20.20 -13.77 10.30
N TYR A 75 18.88 -13.81 10.22
CA TYR A 75 18.08 -14.17 9.06
C TYR A 75 17.14 -13.00 8.80
N ALA A 76 17.03 -12.53 7.54
CA ALA A 76 16.14 -11.41 7.16
C ALA A 76 14.74 -11.92 6.79
N PRO A 77 13.80 -12.12 7.75
CA PRO A 77 12.51 -12.73 7.47
C PRO A 77 11.71 -11.91 6.46
N ALA A 78 10.98 -12.57 5.56
CA ALA A 78 10.19 -11.91 4.49
C ALA A 78 9.21 -10.85 5.04
N HIS A 79 8.56 -11.13 6.19
CA HIS A 79 7.65 -10.17 6.81
C HIS A 79 8.35 -8.91 7.34
N MET A 80 9.61 -9.02 7.80
CA MET A 80 10.40 -7.86 8.23
C MET A 80 10.89 -7.04 7.04
N LEU A 81 11.26 -7.70 5.92
CA LEU A 81 11.56 -7.03 4.66
C LEU A 81 10.35 -6.26 4.14
N LYS A 82 9.19 -6.92 4.10
CA LYS A 82 7.94 -6.29 3.71
C LYS A 82 7.63 -5.08 4.59
N ARG A 83 7.70 -5.22 5.91
CA ARG A 83 7.50 -4.12 6.86
C ARG A 83 8.47 -2.97 6.64
N ALA A 84 9.76 -3.25 6.41
CA ALA A 84 10.76 -2.22 6.17
C ALA A 84 10.53 -1.42 4.88
N ILE A 85 9.84 -2.02 3.89
CA ILE A 85 9.43 -1.36 2.64
C ILE A 85 8.16 -0.51 2.87
N THR A 86 7.20 -1.02 3.65
CA THR A 86 5.87 -0.44 3.80
C THR A 86 5.64 0.28 5.13
N ASP A 87 6.71 0.65 5.85
CA ASP A 87 6.63 1.20 7.22
C ASP A 87 5.77 2.49 7.31
N THR A 88 5.77 3.31 6.26
CA THR A 88 4.94 4.52 6.15
C THR A 88 3.67 4.31 5.33
N GLU A 89 3.44 3.12 4.83
CA GLU A 89 2.31 2.80 3.98
C GLU A 89 1.18 2.15 4.78
N ILE A 90 -0.03 2.35 4.32
CA ILE A 90 -1.23 1.68 4.85
C ILE A 90 -1.83 0.76 3.80
N SER A 91 -2.54 -0.27 4.25
CA SER A 91 -3.25 -1.16 3.32
C SER A 91 -4.33 -0.40 2.54
N VAL A 92 -4.53 -0.76 1.28
CA VAL A 92 -5.68 -0.27 0.48
C VAL A 92 -7.03 -0.69 1.08
N ARG A 93 -7.04 -1.59 2.06
CA ARG A 93 -8.21 -2.02 2.83
C ARG A 93 -8.38 -1.27 4.16
N ASP A 94 -7.43 -0.40 4.51
CA ASP A 94 -7.58 0.48 5.67
C ASP A 94 -8.82 1.37 5.48
N ALA A 95 -9.59 1.55 6.54
CA ALA A 95 -10.83 2.35 6.51
C ALA A 95 -10.59 3.77 5.98
N ARG A 96 -9.42 4.37 6.27
CA ARG A 96 -9.03 5.70 5.80
C ARG A 96 -8.86 5.73 4.28
N PHE A 97 -8.15 4.72 3.71
CA PHE A 97 -8.00 4.62 2.26
C PHE A 97 -9.35 4.36 1.58
N MET A 98 -10.17 3.48 2.14
CA MET A 98 -11.52 3.21 1.63
C MET A 98 -12.42 4.45 1.70
N PHE A 99 -12.32 5.24 2.75
CA PHE A 99 -13.05 6.51 2.90
C PHE A 99 -12.63 7.54 1.86
N VAL A 100 -11.34 7.69 1.58
CA VAL A 100 -10.82 8.57 0.51
C VAL A 100 -11.27 8.06 -0.86
N GLY A 101 -11.07 6.78 -1.12
CA GLY A 101 -11.27 6.13 -2.41
C GLY A 101 -10.04 6.20 -3.31
N ARG A 102 -9.80 5.13 -4.08
CA ARG A 102 -8.63 5.00 -4.96
C ARG A 102 -8.54 6.15 -5.97
N GLU A 103 -9.65 6.49 -6.61
CA GLU A 103 -9.70 7.54 -7.64
C GLU A 103 -9.23 8.89 -7.10
N ALA A 104 -9.72 9.31 -5.92
CA ALA A 104 -9.31 10.56 -5.30
C ALA A 104 -7.84 10.54 -4.85
N TYR A 105 -7.36 9.39 -4.37
CA TYR A 105 -5.97 9.19 -4.00
C TYR A 105 -5.03 9.32 -5.21
N GLU A 106 -5.35 8.66 -6.33
CA GLU A 106 -4.56 8.71 -7.56
C GLU A 106 -4.63 10.11 -8.20
N ALA A 107 -5.79 10.77 -8.18
CA ALA A 107 -5.94 12.16 -8.64
C ALA A 107 -5.09 13.16 -7.84
N ALA A 108 -4.83 12.87 -6.56
CA ALA A 108 -3.94 13.66 -5.71
C ALA A 108 -2.45 13.32 -5.90
N GLY A 109 -2.11 12.49 -6.88
CA GLY A 109 -0.74 12.07 -7.21
C GLY A 109 -0.26 10.87 -6.42
N GLY A 110 -1.12 10.17 -5.70
CA GLY A 110 -0.80 8.93 -5.00
C GLY A 110 -0.68 7.75 -5.97
N GLU A 111 0.25 6.85 -5.67
CA GLU A 111 0.43 5.61 -6.40
C GLU A 111 0.20 4.42 -5.47
N VAL A 112 -0.66 3.49 -5.88
CA VAL A 112 -0.90 2.25 -5.13
C VAL A 112 0.15 1.22 -5.50
N ARG A 113 0.87 0.74 -4.48
CA ARG A 113 1.82 -0.37 -4.62
C ARG A 113 1.08 -1.69 -4.51
N GLU A 114 0.83 -2.34 -5.64
CA GLU A 114 0.13 -3.63 -5.67
C GLU A 114 1.00 -4.78 -5.15
N ASP A 115 0.44 -5.61 -4.27
CA ASP A 115 1.05 -6.87 -3.85
C ASP A 115 0.57 -8.02 -4.74
N LEU A 116 1.32 -8.28 -5.80
CA LEU A 116 1.04 -9.35 -6.75
C LEU A 116 1.14 -10.76 -6.13
N PHE A 117 1.79 -10.89 -4.98
CA PHE A 117 2.02 -12.16 -4.28
C PHE A 117 0.97 -12.43 -3.19
N SER A 118 0.14 -11.44 -2.86
CA SER A 118 -1.00 -11.65 -1.98
C SER A 118 -1.96 -12.71 -2.54
N ALA A 119 -2.59 -13.46 -1.64
CA ALA A 119 -3.65 -14.41 -1.97
C ALA A 119 -4.89 -13.71 -2.56
N GLN A 120 -5.07 -12.43 -2.23
CA GLN A 120 -6.22 -11.64 -2.67
C GLN A 120 -5.83 -10.69 -3.80
N GLU A 121 -6.63 -10.68 -4.85
CA GLU A 121 -6.45 -9.79 -5.98
C GLU A 121 -6.76 -8.33 -5.59
N GLY A 122 -5.95 -7.38 -6.11
CA GLY A 122 -6.08 -5.97 -5.80
C GLY A 122 -5.58 -5.57 -4.41
N ASP A 123 -4.89 -6.46 -3.70
CA ASP A 123 -4.24 -6.15 -2.44
C ASP A 123 -3.01 -5.27 -2.67
N GLY A 124 -2.72 -4.38 -1.72
CA GLY A 124 -1.61 -3.45 -1.87
C GLY A 124 -1.54 -2.44 -0.75
N THR A 125 -0.63 -1.48 -0.93
CA THR A 125 -0.38 -0.41 0.03
C THR A 125 -0.36 0.96 -0.64
N ALA A 126 -0.63 2.00 0.14
CA ALA A 126 -0.70 3.40 -0.25
C ALA A 126 0.06 4.26 0.77
N ASP A 127 0.56 5.42 0.35
CA ASP A 127 1.22 6.38 1.23
C ASP A 127 0.26 6.85 2.33
N GLY A 128 0.56 6.46 3.58
CA GLY A 128 -0.27 6.78 4.74
C GLY A 128 -0.32 8.28 5.06
N VAL A 129 0.71 9.05 4.74
CA VAL A 129 0.76 10.50 4.96
C VAL A 129 -0.18 11.21 3.99
N LEU A 130 -0.12 10.84 2.70
CA LEU A 130 -1.02 11.38 1.69
C LEU A 130 -2.48 11.03 1.99
N VAL A 131 -2.75 9.76 2.36
CA VAL A 131 -4.10 9.34 2.75
C VAL A 131 -4.60 10.12 3.95
N GLY A 132 -3.79 10.30 5.01
CA GLY A 132 -4.17 11.08 6.19
C GLY A 132 -4.56 12.52 5.84
N ARG A 133 -3.80 13.17 4.95
CA ARG A 133 -4.14 14.52 4.45
C ARG A 133 -5.49 14.53 3.72
N LEU A 134 -5.72 13.59 2.81
CA LEU A 134 -6.97 13.50 2.04
C LEU A 134 -8.18 13.16 2.92
N VAL A 135 -7.99 12.35 3.97
CA VAL A 135 -9.02 12.11 4.99
C VAL A 135 -9.41 13.41 5.66
N GLN A 136 -8.44 14.20 6.12
CA GLN A 136 -8.69 15.47 6.79
C GLN A 136 -9.43 16.46 5.87
N GLU A 137 -8.97 16.62 4.63
CA GLU A 137 -9.62 17.49 3.63
C GLU A 137 -11.08 17.07 3.37
N LYS A 138 -11.34 15.76 3.28
CA LYS A 138 -12.69 15.23 3.04
C LYS A 138 -13.59 15.40 4.26
N LEU A 139 -13.06 15.23 5.47
CA LEU A 139 -13.78 15.45 6.72
C LEU A 139 -14.15 16.94 6.89
N GLU A 140 -13.22 17.86 6.63
CA GLU A 140 -13.47 19.31 6.68
C GLU A 140 -14.52 19.72 5.66
N SER A 141 -14.46 19.18 4.44
CA SER A 141 -15.46 19.44 3.41
C SER A 141 -16.84 18.92 3.80
N ALA A 142 -16.91 17.75 4.42
CA ALA A 142 -18.17 17.19 4.90
C ALA A 142 -18.74 18.00 6.06
N ALA A 143 -17.91 18.44 7.00
CA ALA A 143 -18.31 19.30 8.11
C ALA A 143 -18.92 20.62 7.58
N LEU A 144 -18.23 21.27 6.65
CA LEU A 144 -18.71 22.51 6.03
C LEU A 144 -20.06 22.31 5.29
N ALA A 145 -20.21 21.18 4.59
CA ALA A 145 -21.46 20.88 3.90
C ALA A 145 -22.64 20.73 4.87
N VAL A 146 -22.45 20.05 6.00
CA VAL A 146 -23.47 19.91 7.06
C VAL A 146 -23.80 21.27 7.66
N GLU A 147 -22.78 22.07 7.97
CA GLU A 147 -22.97 23.45 8.49
C GLU A 147 -23.85 24.30 7.56
N MET A 148 -23.54 24.26 6.25
CA MET A 148 -24.32 25.02 5.26
C MET A 148 -25.73 24.49 5.05
N GLN A 149 -25.92 23.17 5.08
CA GLN A 149 -27.24 22.54 4.85
C GLN A 149 -28.18 22.67 6.04
N GLU A 150 -27.65 22.57 7.26
CA GLU A 150 -28.43 22.57 8.48
C GLU A 150 -28.45 23.92 9.19
N GLY A 151 -27.65 24.89 8.74
CA GLY A 151 -27.62 26.26 9.28
C GLY A 151 -26.90 26.37 10.62
N TRP A 152 -25.98 25.48 10.92
CA TRP A 152 -25.16 25.54 12.12
C TRP A 152 -24.17 26.71 12.04
N SER A 153 -23.84 27.29 13.18
CA SER A 153 -22.83 28.37 13.28
C SER A 153 -21.39 27.84 13.21
N TRP A 154 -21.20 26.57 13.43
CA TRP A 154 -19.93 25.84 13.28
C TRP A 154 -20.18 24.34 13.18
N SER A 155 -19.25 23.64 12.60
CA SER A 155 -19.20 22.18 12.56
C SER A 155 -17.77 21.69 12.69
N LEU A 156 -17.58 20.47 13.14
CA LEU A 156 -16.28 19.82 13.25
C LEU A 156 -16.43 18.35 12.90
N ALA A 157 -15.60 17.89 11.98
CA ALA A 157 -15.46 16.45 11.71
C ALA A 157 -14.07 15.98 12.15
N ARG A 158 -13.98 14.75 12.61
CA ARG A 158 -12.74 14.12 13.02
C ARG A 158 -12.71 12.64 12.70
N GLU A 159 -11.53 12.06 12.68
CA GLU A 159 -11.37 10.61 12.63
C GLU A 159 -11.86 9.98 13.94
N GLY A 160 -12.60 8.87 13.82
CA GLY A 160 -13.12 8.11 14.95
C GLY A 160 -14.52 8.54 15.41
N ALA A 161 -15.14 7.65 16.16
CA ALA A 161 -16.50 7.87 16.66
C ALA A 161 -16.52 8.92 17.80
N VAL A 162 -17.51 9.82 17.75
CA VAL A 162 -17.85 10.67 18.88
C VAL A 162 -18.50 9.82 19.97
N ARG A 163 -18.04 9.96 21.20
CA ARG A 163 -18.52 9.17 22.34
C ARG A 163 -19.32 10.04 23.29
N ASN A 164 -20.28 9.46 23.99
CA ASN A 164 -21.07 10.16 25.00
C ASN A 164 -20.38 10.17 26.39
N TYR A 165 -19.09 9.90 26.48
CA TYR A 165 -18.29 9.87 27.72
C TYR A 165 -16.85 10.37 27.47
N GLY A 166 -16.17 10.75 28.55
CA GLY A 166 -14.84 11.34 28.49
C GLY A 166 -14.86 12.74 27.89
N ASP A 167 -13.78 13.12 27.21
CA ASP A 167 -13.63 14.47 26.63
C ASP A 167 -14.71 14.81 25.61
N ASP A 168 -15.27 13.80 24.93
CA ASP A 168 -16.34 14.01 23.94
C ASP A 168 -17.64 14.49 24.57
N ARG A 169 -17.94 14.07 25.83
CA ARG A 169 -19.16 14.44 26.53
C ARG A 169 -19.28 15.95 26.79
N GLU A 170 -18.15 16.61 26.91
CA GLU A 170 -18.11 18.05 27.18
C GLU A 170 -18.25 18.89 25.92
N HIS A 171 -17.94 18.33 24.76
CA HIS A 171 -17.84 19.09 23.51
C HIS A 171 -18.88 18.69 22.46
N TYR A 172 -19.50 17.52 22.58
CA TYR A 172 -20.41 17.00 21.57
C TYR A 172 -21.75 16.55 22.16
N LEU A 173 -22.82 16.90 21.50
CA LEU A 173 -24.16 16.37 21.76
C LEU A 173 -24.40 15.19 20.82
N VAL A 174 -24.53 14.00 21.38
CA VAL A 174 -24.97 12.82 20.63
C VAL A 174 -26.49 12.77 20.67
N LEU A 175 -27.11 12.98 19.52
CA LEU A 175 -28.56 12.84 19.41
C LEU A 175 -28.95 11.36 19.42
N PRO A 176 -30.03 10.95 20.12
CA PRO A 176 -30.55 9.60 20.00
C PRO A 176 -31.08 9.37 18.59
N GLU A 177 -30.88 8.13 18.06
CA GLU A 177 -31.43 7.68 16.79
C GLU A 177 -32.98 7.69 16.79
#